data_b5893ab653986cf547f3736dd829b2cc
#
_entry.id   b5893ab653986cf547f3736dd829b2cc
#
_cell.length_a   1.000
_cell.length_b   1.000
_cell.length_c   1.000
_cell.angle_alpha   90.00
_cell.angle_beta   90.00
_cell.angle_gamma   90.00
#
_symmetry.space_group_name_H-M   'P 1'
#
loop_
_entity.id
_entity.type
_entity.pdbx_description
1 polymer ?
#
loop_
_entity_poly.entity_id
_entity_poly.type
_entity_poly.pdbx_seq_one_letter_code
_entity_poly.pdbx_strand_id
1 'polypeptide(L)'
;MIILTGGAGFIGSALLRGLNDQGQGDVLLVDHLGTGDKWKNLVGKRYLDYIPKDQFLEQLLGGAFGEGEGVEAVVHLGACSATTESDADYLWRNNFKYSQLLATWCLEKNIRFIYASSAATYGDGSQ
;
A
#
# COMPACT_ATOMS: atom_id res chain seq x y z
N MET A 1 -6.50 -3.49 12.84
CA MET A 1 -6.61 -2.99 11.47
C MET A 1 -5.29 -3.16 10.75
N ILE A 2 -5.36 -3.60 9.51
CA ILE A 2 -4.18 -3.70 8.65
C ILE A 2 -4.28 -2.59 7.62
N ILE A 3 -3.21 -1.86 7.42
CA ILE A 3 -3.15 -0.84 6.37
C ILE A 3 -2.46 -1.49 5.17
N LEU A 4 -3.16 -1.54 4.05
CA LEU A 4 -2.66 -2.20 2.85
C LEU A 4 -2.53 -1.18 1.73
N THR A 5 -1.31 -0.82 1.41
CA THR A 5 -1.09 0.08 0.28
C THR A 5 -0.92 -0.73 -0.98
N GLY A 6 -1.40 -0.18 -2.09
CA GLY A 6 -1.40 -0.94 -3.34
C GLY A 6 -2.47 -2.01 -3.37
N GLY A 7 -3.48 -1.87 -2.52
CA GLY A 7 -4.49 -2.92 -2.35
C GLY A 7 -5.39 -3.15 -3.54
N ALA A 8 -5.47 -2.18 -4.43
CA ALA A 8 -6.31 -2.34 -5.63
C ALA A 8 -5.54 -2.92 -6.80
N GLY A 9 -4.22 -3.10 -6.67
CA GLY A 9 -3.43 -3.72 -7.72
C GLY A 9 -3.66 -5.21 -7.78
N PHE A 10 -3.00 -5.86 -8.72
CA PHE A 10 -3.20 -7.29 -8.92
C PHE A 10 -2.79 -8.09 -7.68
N ILE A 11 -1.57 -7.86 -7.19
CA ILE A 11 -1.07 -8.60 -6.04
C ILE A 11 -1.79 -8.17 -4.77
N GLY A 12 -2.02 -6.86 -4.62
CA GLY A 12 -2.69 -6.33 -3.44
C GLY A 12 -4.11 -6.84 -3.29
N SER A 13 -4.85 -6.90 -4.39
CA SER A 13 -6.22 -7.38 -4.32
C SER A 13 -6.27 -8.88 -4.04
N ALA A 14 -5.28 -9.62 -4.52
CA ALA A 14 -5.18 -11.05 -4.20
C ALA A 14 -4.89 -11.24 -2.72
N LEU A 15 -4.03 -10.41 -2.15
CA LEU A 15 -3.75 -10.47 -0.72
C LEU A 15 -5.00 -10.12 0.09
N LEU A 16 -5.71 -9.09 -0.33
CA LEU A 16 -6.95 -8.72 0.35
C LEU A 16 -7.94 -9.85 0.35
N ARG A 17 -8.07 -10.54 -0.79
CA ARG A 17 -8.94 -11.70 -0.87
C ARG A 17 -8.51 -12.78 0.11
N GLY A 18 -7.20 -13.04 0.20
CA GLY A 18 -6.69 -14.03 1.13
C GLY A 18 -7.00 -13.66 2.58
N LEU A 19 -6.87 -12.39 2.92
CA LEU A 19 -7.21 -11.92 4.25
C LEU A 19 -8.69 -12.09 4.53
N ASN A 20 -9.53 -11.75 3.55
CA ASN A 20 -10.98 -11.93 3.69
C ASN A 20 -11.35 -13.39 3.89
N ASP A 21 -10.67 -14.28 3.18
CA ASP A 21 -10.94 -15.73 3.31
C ASP A 21 -10.62 -16.22 4.71
N GLN A 22 -9.74 -15.54 5.42
CA GLN A 22 -9.42 -15.89 6.80
C GLN A 22 -10.26 -15.10 7.80
N GLY A 23 -11.26 -14.40 7.33
CA GLY A 23 -12.15 -13.63 8.19
C GLY A 23 -11.68 -12.23 8.48
N GLN A 24 -10.59 -11.79 7.87
CA GLN A 24 -10.03 -10.47 8.13
C GLN A 24 -10.57 -9.47 7.12
N GLY A 25 -11.46 -8.60 7.59
CA GLY A 25 -11.99 -7.52 6.77
C GLY A 25 -11.64 -6.15 7.30
N ASP A 26 -10.87 -6.11 8.38
CA ASP A 26 -10.49 -4.89 9.07
C ASP A 26 -9.24 -4.31 8.39
N VAL A 27 -9.39 -3.92 7.14
CA VAL A 27 -8.29 -3.49 6.28
C VAL A 27 -8.58 -2.11 5.72
N LEU A 28 -7.63 -1.22 5.89
CA LEU A 28 -7.69 0.11 5.27
C LEU A 28 -6.90 0.05 3.97
N LEU A 29 -7.57 0.30 2.86
CA LEU A 29 -6.93 0.25 1.55
C LEU A 29 -6.39 1.62 1.16
N VAL A 30 -5.18 1.64 0.67
CA VAL A 30 -4.53 2.85 0.20
C VAL A 30 -4.03 2.59 -1.21
N ASP A 31 -4.46 3.39 -2.16
CA ASP A 31 -4.04 3.19 -3.54
C ASP A 31 -4.38 4.43 -4.35
N HIS A 32 -4.09 4.37 -5.61
CA HIS A 32 -4.48 5.39 -6.57
C HIS A 32 -5.28 4.70 -7.66
N LEU A 33 -6.61 4.86 -7.61
CA LEU A 33 -7.48 4.16 -8.56
C LEU A 33 -7.48 4.80 -9.94
N GLY A 34 -7.38 6.12 -9.99
CA GLY A 34 -7.38 6.81 -11.26
C GLY A 34 -8.69 6.64 -12.01
N THR A 35 -8.63 6.66 -13.33
CA THR A 35 -9.80 6.57 -14.18
C THR A 35 -9.91 5.22 -14.89
N GLY A 36 -8.99 4.29 -14.59
CA GLY A 36 -9.00 2.99 -15.24
C GLY A 36 -9.91 2.00 -14.55
N ASP A 37 -9.64 0.73 -14.78
CA ASP A 37 -10.46 -0.37 -14.29
C ASP A 37 -9.97 -0.98 -12.98
N LYS A 38 -9.00 -0.36 -12.36
CA LYS A 38 -8.36 -0.90 -11.16
C LYS A 38 -9.37 -1.16 -10.06
N TRP A 39 -10.39 -0.31 -9.96
CA TRP A 39 -11.41 -0.47 -8.93
C TRP A 39 -12.14 -1.82 -9.02
N LYS A 40 -12.14 -2.44 -10.19
CA LYS A 40 -12.81 -3.71 -10.36
C LYS A 40 -12.18 -4.82 -9.54
N ASN A 41 -10.91 -4.67 -9.20
CA ASN A 41 -10.23 -5.64 -8.37
C ASN A 41 -10.77 -5.66 -6.94
N LEU A 42 -11.51 -4.64 -6.55
CA LEU A 42 -12.05 -4.55 -5.20
C LEU A 42 -13.48 -5.07 -5.08
N VAL A 43 -14.11 -5.37 -6.21
CA VAL A 43 -15.49 -5.83 -6.21
C VAL A 43 -15.57 -7.16 -5.46
N GLY A 44 -16.55 -7.24 -4.56
CA GLY A 44 -16.77 -8.45 -3.79
C GLY A 44 -15.83 -8.65 -2.61
N LYS A 45 -14.94 -7.72 -2.35
CA LYS A 45 -14.00 -7.83 -1.25
C LYS A 45 -14.44 -6.95 -0.09
N ARG A 46 -13.99 -7.30 1.12
CA ARG A 46 -14.33 -6.56 2.33
C ARG A 46 -13.14 -5.75 2.81
N TYR A 47 -13.38 -4.50 3.09
CA TYR A 47 -12.37 -3.60 3.65
C TYR A 47 -13.10 -2.48 4.37
N LEU A 48 -12.39 -1.78 5.26
CA LEU A 48 -12.98 -0.71 6.05
C LEU A 48 -13.24 0.54 5.23
N ASP A 49 -12.24 0.93 4.47
CA ASP A 49 -12.30 2.18 3.73
C ASP A 49 -11.20 2.19 2.69
N TYR A 50 -11.30 3.12 1.78
CA TYR A 50 -10.29 3.35 0.77
C TYR A 50 -9.86 4.82 0.86
N ILE A 51 -8.55 5.04 0.90
CA ILE A 51 -8.00 6.39 0.95
C ILE A 51 -6.98 6.52 -0.19
N PRO A 52 -7.09 7.59 -1.00
CA PRO A 52 -6.06 7.84 -2.02
C PRO A 52 -4.69 8.01 -1.37
N LYS A 53 -3.68 7.49 -2.04
CA LYS A 53 -2.36 7.36 -1.41
C LYS A 53 -1.75 8.69 -0.96
N ASP A 54 -1.95 9.76 -1.72
CA ASP A 54 -1.40 11.06 -1.32
C ASP A 54 -2.11 11.61 -0.10
N GLN A 55 -3.43 11.44 -0.06
CA GLN A 55 -4.22 11.86 1.08
C GLN A 55 -3.88 11.06 2.31
N PHE A 56 -3.64 9.77 2.15
CA PHE A 56 -3.26 8.91 3.26
C PHE A 56 -1.96 9.38 3.91
N LEU A 57 -0.96 9.66 3.09
CA LEU A 57 0.33 10.10 3.63
C LEU A 57 0.18 11.42 4.40
N GLU A 58 -0.59 12.34 3.85
CA GLU A 58 -0.87 13.61 4.51
C GLU A 58 -1.52 13.39 5.87
N GLN A 59 -2.52 12.52 5.93
CA GLN A 59 -3.21 12.22 7.16
C GLN A 59 -2.29 11.54 8.16
N LEU A 60 -1.46 10.62 7.70
CA LEU A 60 -0.53 9.90 8.54
C LEU A 60 0.45 10.85 9.21
N LEU A 61 1.07 11.71 8.42
CA LEU A 61 2.07 12.64 8.94
C LEU A 61 1.43 13.74 9.76
N GLY A 62 0.16 14.02 9.52
CA GLY A 62 -0.60 15.00 10.28
C GLY A 62 -1.16 14.49 11.60
N GLY A 63 -0.92 13.23 11.94
CA GLY A 63 -1.33 12.68 13.22
C GLY A 63 -2.71 12.05 13.25
N ALA A 64 -3.32 11.83 12.08
CA ALA A 64 -4.66 11.25 12.04
C ALA A 64 -4.73 9.85 12.64
N PHE A 65 -3.62 9.14 12.63
CA PHE A 65 -3.56 7.77 13.17
C PHE A 65 -2.91 7.73 14.55
N GLY A 66 -2.68 8.90 15.15
CA GLY A 66 -2.13 8.98 16.50
C GLY A 66 -0.81 8.26 16.61
N GLU A 67 -0.72 7.42 17.64
CA GLU A 67 0.47 6.59 17.85
C GLU A 67 0.34 5.23 17.19
N GLY A 68 -0.64 5.08 16.31
CA GLY A 68 -0.85 3.82 15.62
C GLY A 68 -1.71 2.83 16.40
N GLU A 69 -2.50 3.34 17.35
CA GLU A 69 -3.39 2.48 18.11
C GLU A 69 -4.34 1.76 17.17
N GLY A 70 -4.45 0.45 17.35
CA GLY A 70 -5.33 -0.34 16.52
C GLY A 70 -4.74 -0.75 15.19
N VAL A 71 -3.56 -0.27 14.84
CA VAL A 71 -2.89 -0.69 13.61
C VAL A 71 -1.99 -1.86 13.94
N GLU A 72 -2.33 -3.03 13.39
CA GLU A 72 -1.55 -4.24 13.62
C GLU A 72 -0.31 -4.28 12.75
N ALA A 73 -0.48 -3.86 11.50
CA ALA A 73 0.61 -3.94 10.54
C ALA A 73 0.31 -3.03 9.35
N VAL A 74 1.35 -2.62 8.69
CA VAL A 74 1.27 -1.91 7.42
C VAL A 74 1.92 -2.80 6.37
N VAL A 75 1.15 -3.16 5.36
CA VAL A 75 1.66 -3.93 4.22
C VAL A 75 1.75 -2.96 3.06
N HIS A 76 2.96 -2.64 2.68
CA HIS A 76 3.22 -1.65 1.64
C HIS A 76 3.62 -2.39 0.37
N LEU A 77 2.70 -2.46 -0.58
CA LEU A 77 2.93 -3.16 -1.82
C LEU A 77 3.21 -2.20 -2.93
N GLY A 78 4.35 -2.41 -3.50
CA GLY A 78 4.57 -1.87 -4.79
C GLY A 78 4.69 -0.40 -4.91
N ALA A 79 5.83 -0.01 -5.21
CA ALA A 79 6.00 1.25 -5.85
C ALA A 79 5.36 1.15 -7.22
N CYS A 80 5.10 2.28 -7.78
CA CYS A 80 4.56 2.33 -9.11
C CYS A 80 5.50 1.66 -10.10
N SER A 81 4.93 0.82 -10.92
CA SER A 81 5.70 0.13 -11.94
C SER A 81 5.41 0.70 -13.32
N ALA A 82 4.79 1.87 -13.40
CA ALA A 82 4.43 2.45 -14.68
C ALA A 82 5.68 2.87 -15.42
N THR A 83 6.11 2.04 -16.32
CA THR A 83 7.32 2.31 -17.08
C THR A 83 7.08 3.26 -18.24
N THR A 84 5.84 3.58 -18.50
CA THR A 84 5.49 4.52 -19.55
C THR A 84 5.65 5.96 -19.11
N GLU A 85 5.92 6.18 -17.84
CA GLU A 85 6.12 7.52 -17.33
C GLU A 85 7.37 8.11 -17.94
N SER A 86 7.23 9.30 -18.52
CA SER A 86 8.35 9.94 -19.19
C SER A 86 9.40 10.47 -18.22
N ASP A 87 9.03 10.66 -16.97
CA ASP A 87 9.96 11.12 -15.95
C ASP A 87 10.17 10.01 -14.92
N ALA A 88 10.96 9.03 -15.31
CA ALA A 88 11.22 7.88 -14.47
C ALA A 88 11.95 8.26 -13.20
N ASP A 89 12.84 9.25 -13.27
CA ASP A 89 13.59 9.67 -12.09
C ASP A 89 12.68 10.30 -11.05
N TYR A 90 11.75 11.12 -11.51
CA TYR A 90 10.79 11.76 -10.61
C TYR A 90 9.92 10.71 -9.95
N LEU A 91 9.43 9.77 -10.73
CA LEU A 91 8.56 8.71 -10.22
C LEU A 91 9.29 7.86 -9.20
N TRP A 92 10.53 7.49 -9.50
CA TRP A 92 11.33 6.66 -8.61
C TRP A 92 11.57 7.38 -7.27
N ARG A 93 11.94 8.65 -7.32
CA ARG A 93 12.21 9.41 -6.10
C ARG A 93 10.97 9.56 -5.23
N ASN A 94 9.83 9.81 -5.86
CA ASN A 94 8.57 9.96 -5.11
C ASN A 94 8.18 8.67 -4.44
N ASN A 95 8.31 7.56 -5.14
CA ASN A 95 7.97 6.26 -4.58
C ASN A 95 8.92 5.88 -3.46
N PHE A 96 10.20 6.16 -3.64
CA PHE A 96 11.18 5.87 -2.60
C PHE A 96 10.92 6.70 -1.35
N LYS A 97 10.67 7.99 -1.53
CA LYS A 97 10.42 8.87 -0.41
C LYS A 97 9.15 8.48 0.33
N TYR A 98 8.11 8.13 -0.42
CA TYR A 98 6.86 7.68 0.17
C TYR A 98 7.10 6.45 1.05
N SER A 99 7.79 5.47 0.51
CA SER A 99 8.10 4.24 1.24
C SER A 99 8.94 4.52 2.48
N GLN A 100 9.90 5.43 2.35
CA GLN A 100 10.77 5.77 3.46
C GLN A 100 10.01 6.44 4.60
N LEU A 101 9.12 7.38 4.25
CA LEU A 101 8.31 8.06 5.25
C LEU A 101 7.39 7.08 5.97
N LEU A 102 6.79 6.19 5.22
CA LEU A 102 5.89 5.20 5.79
C LEU A 102 6.64 4.24 6.71
N ALA A 103 7.79 3.77 6.27
CA ALA A 103 8.61 2.86 7.07
C ALA A 103 9.07 3.54 8.35
N THR A 104 9.48 4.81 8.26
CA THR A 104 9.91 5.57 9.42
C THR A 104 8.78 5.71 10.43
N TRP A 105 7.58 6.02 9.94
CA TRP A 105 6.42 6.14 10.82
C TRP A 105 6.18 4.83 11.56
N CYS A 106 6.23 3.71 10.84
CA CYS A 106 6.00 2.41 11.45
C CYS A 106 7.07 2.09 12.50
N LEU A 107 8.32 2.41 12.18
CA LEU A 107 9.42 2.18 13.11
C LEU A 107 9.24 2.99 14.38
N GLU A 108 8.88 4.25 14.25
CA GLU A 108 8.70 5.14 15.40
C GLU A 108 7.52 4.70 16.26
N LYS A 109 6.48 4.17 15.64
CA LYS A 109 5.28 3.75 16.37
C LYS A 109 5.33 2.28 16.75
N ASN A 110 6.42 1.60 16.45
CA ASN A 110 6.60 0.19 16.77
C ASN A 110 5.54 -0.68 16.12
N ILE A 111 5.27 -0.41 14.85
CA ILE A 111 4.27 -1.14 14.08
C ILE A 111 4.98 -2.00 13.04
N ARG A 112 4.51 -3.22 12.85
CA ARG A 112 5.09 -4.13 11.86
C ARG A 112 4.93 -3.55 10.47
N PHE A 113 6.02 -3.53 9.73
CA PHE A 113 6.03 -3.00 8.38
C PHE A 113 6.51 -4.08 7.42
N ILE A 114 5.67 -4.43 6.47
CA ILE A 114 5.99 -5.43 5.47
C ILE A 114 6.03 -4.72 4.13
N TYR A 115 7.16 -4.77 3.47
CA TYR A 115 7.35 -4.07 2.21
C TYR A 115 7.67 -5.07 1.10
N ALA A 116 6.94 -4.97 0.02
CA ALA A 116 7.20 -5.78 -1.16
C ALA A 116 7.09 -4.88 -2.38
N SER A 117 8.11 -4.86 -3.17
CA SER A 117 8.13 -4.09 -4.41
C SER A 117 7.99 -5.05 -5.57
N SER A 118 7.12 -4.71 -6.51
CA SER A 118 6.97 -5.54 -7.69
C SER A 118 8.27 -5.62 -8.49
N ALA A 119 9.08 -4.58 -8.43
CA ALA A 119 10.37 -4.60 -9.13
C ALA A 119 11.33 -5.59 -8.51
N ALA A 120 11.21 -5.79 -7.21
CA ALA A 120 12.11 -6.70 -6.51
C ALA A 120 11.85 -8.16 -6.87
N THR A 121 10.69 -8.47 -7.38
CA THR A 121 10.36 -9.85 -7.71
C THR A 121 11.10 -10.36 -8.91
N TYR A 122 11.72 -9.50 -9.67
CA TYR A 122 12.47 -9.94 -10.84
C TYR A 122 13.85 -10.34 -10.52
N GLY A 123 14.25 -10.01 -9.44
CA GLY A 123 15.55 -10.37 -9.06
C GLY A 123 15.77 -11.84 -9.09
N ASP A 124 15.56 -12.14 -9.30
CA ASP A 124 15.81 -13.16 -9.33
C ASP A 124 15.81 -13.82 -10.09
N GLY A 125 15.70 -13.37 -10.37
CA GLY A 125 15.65 -14.00 -11.31
C GLY A 125 16.65 -14.76 -11.46
N SER A 126 16.90 -14.78 -11.44
CA SER A 126 17.54 -15.48 -11.49
C SER A 126 18.16 -15.90 -10.83
N GLN A 127 17.94 -15.68 -10.56
CA GLN A 127 18.22 -15.93 -9.98
C GLN A 127 18.52 -16.57 -9.94
#